data_8d85f3dcbb9836ed9717ae8597e63a5a
#
_entry.id   8d85f3dcbb9836ed9717ae8597e63a5a
#
_cell.length_a   1.000
_cell.length_b   1.000
_cell.length_c   1.000
_cell.angle_alpha   90.00
_cell.angle_beta   90.00
_cell.angle_gamma   90.00
#
_symmetry.space_group_name_H-M   'P 1'
#
loop_
_entity.id
_entity.type
_entity.pdbx_description
1 polymer ?
#
loop_
_entity_poly.entity_id
_entity_poly.type
_entity_poly.pdbx_seq_one_letter_code
_entity_poly.pdbx_strand_id
1 'polypeptide(L)'
;MCGLSDRYLDASAAIDAANGADPNVVIVRGASYPLALAHGTFAAEWVHRLHPAPSELLLLAAQAHHLRRWEVARRSYPQGKAGYLRWKRDQRLRHAADVAELLANQGYSAEEIGQVQRWVRRDQLATDPGSQTVEDAACLVFIETQLAEVATKLDHDHLLDVLRKTARKMSPPALALVDRIPLDAPERALLAAALG
;
A
#
# COMPACT_ATOMS: atom_id res chain seq x y z
N MET A 1 27.05 3.55 3.90
CA MET A 1 25.58 3.45 4.00
C MET A 1 25.14 4.42 5.08
N CYS A 2 24.42 5.48 4.73
CA CYS A 2 23.80 6.36 5.74
C CYS A 2 22.71 5.52 6.42
N GLY A 3 22.83 5.27 7.72
CA GLY A 3 21.80 4.57 8.48
C GLY A 3 20.53 5.40 8.51
N LEU A 4 19.38 4.76 8.71
CA LEU A 4 18.10 5.45 8.94
C LEU A 4 18.20 6.27 10.24
N SER A 5 17.59 7.46 10.25
CA SER A 5 17.65 8.35 11.42
C SER A 5 16.79 7.83 12.59
N ASP A 6 17.14 8.22 13.82
CA ASP A 6 16.33 7.88 15.00
C ASP A 6 14.90 8.41 14.84
N ARG A 7 14.75 9.62 14.28
CA ARG A 7 13.44 10.21 13.95
C ARG A 7 12.61 9.35 13.01
N TYR A 8 13.25 8.73 12.02
CA TYR A 8 12.57 7.78 11.12
C TYR A 8 12.12 6.53 11.87
N LEU A 9 12.98 5.96 12.71
CA LEU A 9 12.66 4.75 13.48
C LEU A 9 11.48 4.99 14.42
N ASP A 10 11.44 6.15 15.09
CA ASP A 10 10.32 6.53 15.95
C ASP A 10 9.01 6.74 15.18
N ALA A 11 9.07 7.41 14.03
CA ALA A 11 7.91 7.62 13.16
C ALA A 11 7.38 6.29 12.57
N SER A 12 8.28 5.42 12.12
CA SER A 12 7.96 4.09 11.63
C SER A 12 7.30 3.24 12.72
N ALA A 13 7.84 3.23 13.92
CA ALA A 13 7.27 2.53 15.06
C ALA A 13 5.87 3.06 15.44
N ALA A 14 5.65 4.37 15.35
CA ALA A 14 4.33 4.98 15.60
C ALA A 14 3.29 4.56 14.56
N ILE A 15 3.67 4.47 13.28
CA ILE A 15 2.80 3.97 12.21
C ILE A 15 2.48 2.48 12.44
N ASP A 16 3.49 1.66 12.77
CA ASP A 16 3.31 0.24 13.04
C ASP A 16 2.43 -0.01 14.26
N ALA A 17 2.61 0.74 15.34
CA ALA A 17 1.74 0.66 16.51
C ALA A 17 0.28 1.01 16.18
N ALA A 18 0.06 2.06 15.37
CA ALA A 18 -1.27 2.42 14.91
C ALA A 18 -1.89 1.33 14.03
N ASN A 19 -1.15 0.76 13.08
CA ASN A 19 -1.61 -0.31 12.19
C ASN A 19 -1.75 -1.67 12.90
N GLY A 20 -0.98 -1.90 13.94
CA GLY A 20 -1.05 -3.11 14.78
C GLY A 20 -2.38 -3.28 15.54
N ALA A 21 -3.15 -2.21 15.67
CA ALA A 21 -4.49 -2.24 16.27
C ALA A 21 -5.59 -2.71 15.28
N ASP A 22 -5.28 -3.04 14.02
CA ASP A 22 -6.27 -3.55 13.06
C ASP A 22 -6.82 -4.91 13.53
N PRO A 23 -8.15 -5.03 13.76
CA PRO A 23 -8.76 -6.30 14.16
C PRO A 23 -8.82 -7.34 13.03
N ASN A 24 -8.62 -6.92 11.78
CA ASN A 24 -8.59 -7.84 10.66
C ASN A 24 -7.19 -8.46 10.55
N VAL A 25 -7.14 -9.74 10.23
CA VAL A 25 -5.92 -10.51 10.18
C VAL A 25 -5.72 -11.08 8.79
N VAL A 26 -4.47 -11.14 8.34
CA VAL A 26 -4.05 -11.81 7.11
C VAL A 26 -2.91 -12.78 7.41
N ILE A 27 -2.89 -13.92 6.72
CA ILE A 27 -1.77 -14.87 6.75
C ILE A 27 -0.91 -14.64 5.51
N VAL A 28 0.33 -14.25 5.71
CA VAL A 28 1.29 -13.99 4.64
C VAL A 28 2.63 -14.61 5.00
N ARG A 29 3.28 -15.26 4.06
CA ARG A 29 4.60 -15.92 4.26
C ARG A 29 4.60 -16.87 5.47
N GLY A 30 3.46 -17.53 5.75
CA GLY A 30 3.31 -18.47 6.86
C GLY A 30 3.13 -17.84 8.25
N ALA A 31 3.03 -16.52 8.36
CA ALA A 31 2.81 -15.81 9.61
C ALA A 31 1.50 -15.00 9.59
N SER A 32 0.93 -14.78 10.76
CA SER A 32 -0.31 -14.02 10.97
C SER A 32 0.02 -12.59 11.37
N TYR A 33 -0.61 -11.62 10.67
CA TYR A 33 -0.42 -10.18 10.92
C TYR A 33 -1.75 -9.44 10.99
N PRO A 34 -1.87 -8.36 11.79
CA PRO A 34 -2.89 -7.35 11.55
C PRO A 34 -2.81 -6.83 10.11
N LEU A 35 -3.93 -6.75 9.40
CA LEU A 35 -3.95 -6.50 7.95
C LEU A 35 -3.28 -5.19 7.57
N ALA A 36 -3.58 -4.08 8.28
CA ALA A 36 -2.96 -2.79 7.99
C ALA A 36 -1.46 -2.77 8.31
N LEU A 37 -1.02 -3.50 9.36
CA LEU A 37 0.39 -3.64 9.68
C LEU A 37 1.13 -4.38 8.56
N ALA A 38 0.62 -5.53 8.11
CA ALA A 38 1.19 -6.26 6.98
C ALA A 38 1.32 -5.37 5.74
N HIS A 39 0.27 -4.61 5.43
CA HIS A 39 0.29 -3.70 4.28
C HIS A 39 1.37 -2.63 4.40
N GLY A 40 1.54 -2.02 5.57
CA GLY A 40 2.58 -1.01 5.81
C GLY A 40 3.98 -1.59 5.72
N THR A 41 4.23 -2.67 6.46
CA THR A 41 5.55 -3.33 6.50
C THR A 41 6.00 -3.81 5.13
N PHE A 42 5.13 -4.54 4.42
CA PHE A 42 5.49 -5.06 3.10
C PHE A 42 5.57 -3.96 2.03
N ALA A 43 4.80 -2.86 2.15
CA ALA A 43 4.97 -1.74 1.25
C ALA A 43 6.35 -1.08 1.39
N ALA A 44 6.86 -0.91 2.60
CA ALA A 44 8.22 -0.41 2.82
C ALA A 44 9.28 -1.38 2.27
N GLU A 45 9.11 -2.70 2.46
CA GLU A 45 9.99 -3.71 1.86
C GLU A 45 9.99 -3.63 0.31
N TRP A 46 8.83 -3.47 -0.32
CA TRP A 46 8.74 -3.34 -1.77
C TRP A 46 9.37 -2.05 -2.28
N VAL A 47 9.27 -0.94 -1.53
CA VAL A 47 9.99 0.30 -1.86
C VAL A 47 11.51 0.08 -1.86
N HIS A 48 12.06 -0.66 -0.90
CA HIS A 48 13.49 -1.01 -0.91
C HIS A 48 13.91 -1.85 -2.11
N ARG A 49 13.00 -2.68 -2.65
CA ARG A 49 13.28 -3.46 -3.87
C ARG A 49 13.14 -2.65 -5.16
N LEU A 50 12.28 -1.63 -5.15
CA LEU A 50 12.07 -0.71 -6.26
C LEU A 50 13.20 0.34 -6.35
N HIS A 51 13.76 0.74 -5.21
CA HIS A 51 14.78 1.79 -5.11
C HIS A 51 15.95 1.33 -4.23
N PRO A 52 17.19 1.35 -4.74
CA PRO A 52 18.36 0.94 -3.96
C PRO A 52 18.62 1.82 -2.72
N ALA A 53 18.21 3.09 -2.75
CA ALA A 53 18.39 4.05 -1.67
C ALA A 53 17.15 4.97 -1.56
N PRO A 54 16.01 4.46 -1.05
CA PRO A 54 14.82 5.26 -0.89
C PRO A 54 15.01 6.30 0.21
N SER A 55 14.38 7.47 0.06
CA SER A 55 14.34 8.43 1.16
C SER A 55 13.47 7.92 2.31
N GLU A 56 13.80 8.35 3.55
CA GLU A 56 12.99 8.04 4.74
C GLU A 56 11.53 8.47 4.56
N LEU A 57 11.29 9.64 3.96
CA LEU A 57 9.93 10.13 3.70
C LEU A 57 9.16 9.21 2.74
N LEU A 58 9.82 8.62 1.75
CA LEU A 58 9.18 7.69 0.82
C LEU A 58 8.81 6.37 1.51
N LEU A 59 9.68 5.86 2.38
CA LEU A 59 9.39 4.69 3.20
C LEU A 59 8.20 4.93 4.12
N LEU A 60 8.16 6.08 4.82
CA LEU A 60 7.03 6.45 5.68
C LEU A 60 5.72 6.60 4.90
N ALA A 61 5.76 7.18 3.70
CA ALA A 61 4.59 7.29 2.84
C ALA A 61 4.05 5.91 2.40
N ALA A 62 4.95 4.99 2.05
CA ALA A 62 4.59 3.62 1.69
C ALA A 62 4.01 2.87 2.90
N GLN A 63 4.64 2.98 4.07
CA GLN A 63 4.18 2.35 5.30
C GLN A 63 2.81 2.87 5.75
N ALA A 64 2.52 4.16 5.55
CA ALA A 64 1.27 4.80 5.93
C ALA A 64 0.15 4.70 4.88
N HIS A 65 0.36 4.05 3.73
CA HIS A 65 -0.57 4.08 2.60
C HIS A 65 -1.97 3.51 2.91
N HIS A 66 -2.10 2.71 3.97
CA HIS A 66 -3.34 2.14 4.50
C HIS A 66 -3.50 2.37 6.02
N LEU A 67 -2.91 3.46 6.55
CA LEU A 67 -2.93 3.78 7.98
C LEU A 67 -4.36 3.82 8.52
N ARG A 68 -4.64 2.99 9.54
CA ARG A 68 -5.95 2.85 10.19
C ARG A 68 -7.12 2.61 9.22
N ARG A 69 -6.87 1.89 8.11
CA ARG A 69 -7.85 1.70 7.04
C ARG A 69 -9.16 1.07 7.49
N TRP A 70 -9.13 0.20 8.50
CA TRP A 70 -10.31 -0.53 9.00
C TRP A 70 -11.33 0.35 9.70
N GLU A 71 -10.95 1.51 10.24
CA GLU A 71 -11.85 2.37 11.00
C GLU A 71 -13.02 2.92 10.17
N VAL A 72 -12.85 3.04 8.85
CA VAL A 72 -13.92 3.44 7.93
C VAL A 72 -14.18 2.34 6.91
N ALA A 73 -15.10 1.44 7.23
CA ALA A 73 -15.42 0.29 6.41
C ALA A 73 -16.06 0.69 5.07
N ARG A 74 -15.82 -0.09 4.00
CA ARG A 74 -16.46 0.12 2.68
C ARG A 74 -17.98 0.15 2.76
N ARG A 75 -18.59 -0.63 3.65
CA ARG A 75 -20.04 -0.73 3.84
C ARG A 75 -20.71 0.56 4.35
N SER A 76 -19.93 1.51 4.89
CA SER A 76 -20.43 2.83 5.29
C SER A 76 -20.66 3.80 4.12
N TYR A 77 -20.35 3.38 2.89
CA TYR A 77 -20.57 4.13 1.66
C TYR A 77 -21.59 3.43 0.76
N PRO A 78 -22.29 4.17 -0.13
CA PRO A 78 -23.25 3.60 -1.07
C PRO A 78 -22.64 2.47 -1.90
N GLN A 79 -23.47 1.48 -2.26
CA GLN A 79 -23.07 0.38 -3.14
C GLN A 79 -22.74 0.89 -4.55
N GLY A 80 -22.03 0.08 -5.32
CA GLY A 80 -21.67 0.36 -6.71
C GLY A 80 -20.39 1.18 -6.88
N LYS A 81 -20.05 1.44 -8.14
CA LYS A 81 -18.76 2.04 -8.55
C LYS A 81 -18.54 3.44 -7.98
N ALA A 82 -19.56 4.30 -8.00
CA ALA A 82 -19.43 5.67 -7.50
C ALA A 82 -19.12 5.71 -5.99
N GLY A 83 -19.85 4.92 -5.18
CA GLY A 83 -19.61 4.83 -3.75
C GLY A 83 -18.23 4.23 -3.43
N TYR A 84 -17.76 3.24 -4.23
CA TYR A 84 -16.42 2.69 -4.10
C TYR A 84 -15.32 3.71 -4.38
N LEU A 85 -15.45 4.48 -5.46
CA LEU A 85 -14.47 5.51 -5.81
C LEU A 85 -14.42 6.62 -4.77
N ARG A 86 -15.60 7.04 -4.24
CA ARG A 86 -15.67 8.01 -3.15
C ARG A 86 -14.98 7.48 -1.90
N TRP A 87 -15.29 6.26 -1.46
CA TRP A 87 -14.63 5.64 -0.31
C TRP A 87 -13.12 5.57 -0.48
N LYS A 88 -12.60 5.16 -1.65
CA LYS A 88 -11.16 5.14 -1.91
C LYS A 88 -10.50 6.51 -1.80
N ARG A 89 -11.14 7.53 -2.34
CA ARG A 89 -10.64 8.90 -2.25
C ARG A 89 -10.60 9.38 -0.80
N ASP A 90 -11.71 9.20 -0.09
CA ASP A 90 -11.84 9.66 1.29
C ASP A 90 -10.89 8.90 2.23
N GLN A 91 -10.62 7.61 1.97
CA GLN A 91 -9.58 6.84 2.67
C GLN A 91 -8.17 7.44 2.45
N ARG A 92 -7.79 7.78 1.22
CA ARG A 92 -6.49 8.40 0.95
C ARG A 92 -6.31 9.74 1.65
N LEU A 93 -7.36 10.56 1.69
CA LEU A 93 -7.34 11.84 2.41
C LEU A 93 -7.16 11.61 3.92
N ARG A 94 -7.85 10.62 4.47
CA ARG A 94 -7.76 10.28 5.89
C ARG A 94 -6.37 9.73 6.25
N HIS A 95 -5.85 8.77 5.50
CA HIS A 95 -4.49 8.25 5.73
C HIS A 95 -3.45 9.37 5.70
N ALA A 96 -3.60 10.33 4.78
CA ALA A 96 -2.72 11.49 4.70
C ALA A 96 -2.86 12.45 5.90
N ALA A 97 -4.06 12.60 6.45
CA ALA A 97 -4.26 13.39 7.67
C ALA A 97 -3.69 12.68 8.90
N ASP A 98 -3.97 11.38 9.05
CA ASP A 98 -3.49 10.56 10.17
C ASP A 98 -1.95 10.51 10.22
N VAL A 99 -1.29 10.31 9.07
CA VAL A 99 0.18 10.30 9.03
C VAL A 99 0.78 11.67 9.32
N ALA A 100 0.12 12.75 8.90
CA ALA A 100 0.59 14.11 9.21
C ALA A 100 0.65 14.37 10.71
N GLU A 101 -0.38 13.94 11.45
CA GLU A 101 -0.41 14.05 12.91
C GLU A 101 0.74 13.25 13.56
N LEU A 102 0.95 11.99 13.12
CA LEU A 102 2.03 11.16 13.64
C LEU A 102 3.41 11.79 13.37
N LEU A 103 3.64 12.29 12.16
CA LEU A 103 4.92 12.90 11.80
C LEU A 103 5.16 14.23 12.50
N ALA A 104 4.14 15.04 12.72
CA ALA A 104 4.26 16.29 13.49
C ALA A 104 4.73 16.01 14.93
N ASN A 105 4.21 14.95 15.57
CA ASN A 105 4.63 14.52 16.91
C ASN A 105 6.08 14.00 16.95
N GLN A 106 6.65 13.62 15.81
CA GLN A 106 8.04 13.17 15.65
C GLN A 106 8.96 14.29 15.15
N GLY A 107 8.50 15.54 15.14
CA GLY A 107 9.32 16.69 14.79
C GLY A 107 9.64 16.86 13.30
N TYR A 108 8.83 16.26 12.41
CA TYR A 108 8.94 16.54 10.97
C TYR A 108 8.42 17.94 10.64
N SER A 109 9.09 18.61 9.71
CA SER A 109 8.68 19.94 9.24
C SER A 109 7.37 19.87 8.43
N ALA A 110 6.69 21.02 8.31
CA ALA A 110 5.48 21.11 7.49
C ALA A 110 5.73 20.74 6.01
N GLU A 111 6.93 21.00 5.49
CA GLU A 111 7.32 20.65 4.13
C GLU A 111 7.47 19.13 3.96
N GLU A 112 8.18 18.46 4.88
CA GLU A 112 8.34 17.00 4.90
C GLU A 112 6.99 16.29 5.04
N ILE A 113 6.15 16.75 5.96
CA ILE A 113 4.80 16.24 6.15
C ILE A 113 3.97 16.42 4.88
N GLY A 114 3.99 17.60 4.28
CA GLY A 114 3.30 17.88 3.03
C GLY A 114 3.74 16.97 1.89
N GLN A 115 5.03 16.62 1.83
CA GLN A 115 5.55 15.67 0.84
C GLN A 115 5.00 14.27 1.06
N VAL A 116 5.04 13.75 2.29
CA VAL A 116 4.48 12.42 2.64
C VAL A 116 2.99 12.38 2.34
N GLN A 117 2.23 13.41 2.71
CA GLN A 117 0.80 13.52 2.40
C GLN A 117 0.50 13.45 0.91
N ARG A 118 1.26 14.15 0.06
CA ARG A 118 1.09 14.09 -1.41
C ARG A 118 1.25 12.66 -1.92
N TRP A 119 2.27 11.95 -1.47
CA TRP A 119 2.53 10.57 -1.88
C TRP A 119 1.49 9.59 -1.37
N VAL A 120 1.02 9.74 -0.13
CA VAL A 120 -0.08 8.92 0.42
C VAL A 120 -1.38 9.12 -0.35
N ARG A 121 -1.69 10.36 -0.75
CA ARG A 121 -2.87 10.65 -1.60
C ARG A 121 -2.71 10.20 -3.05
N ARG A 122 -1.48 9.92 -3.53
CA ARG A 122 -1.13 9.70 -4.94
C ARG A 122 -1.41 10.94 -5.78
N ASP A 123 -1.12 12.12 -5.23
CA ASP A 123 -1.25 13.35 -6.00
C ASP A 123 -0.28 13.32 -7.19
N GLN A 124 -0.73 13.77 -8.35
CA GLN A 124 0.08 13.80 -9.57
C GLN A 124 0.70 12.44 -9.96
N LEU A 125 -0.05 11.33 -9.79
CA LEU A 125 0.43 9.96 -10.02
C LEU A 125 1.18 9.78 -11.36
N ALA A 126 0.75 10.48 -12.42
CA ALA A 126 1.36 10.36 -13.74
C ALA A 126 2.72 11.07 -13.87
N THR A 127 3.08 11.98 -12.96
CA THR A 127 4.25 12.86 -13.09
C THR A 127 5.14 12.88 -11.85
N ASP A 128 4.66 12.43 -10.70
CA ASP A 128 5.43 12.38 -9.46
C ASP A 128 5.96 10.96 -9.21
N PRO A 129 7.29 10.74 -9.27
CA PRO A 129 7.88 9.40 -9.07
C PRO A 129 7.60 8.82 -7.68
N GLY A 130 7.51 9.64 -6.63
CA GLY A 130 7.22 9.17 -5.28
C GLY A 130 5.78 8.66 -5.17
N SER A 131 4.81 9.39 -5.75
CA SER A 131 3.42 8.94 -5.84
C SER A 131 3.31 7.63 -6.62
N GLN A 132 4.05 7.49 -7.72
CA GLN A 132 4.10 6.24 -8.49
C GLN A 132 4.70 5.10 -7.66
N THR A 133 5.79 5.33 -6.95
CA THR A 133 6.42 4.31 -6.10
C THR A 133 5.46 3.80 -5.01
N VAL A 134 4.72 4.71 -4.36
CA VAL A 134 3.74 4.29 -3.35
C VAL A 134 2.54 3.53 -3.96
N GLU A 135 2.11 3.87 -5.19
CA GLU A 135 1.08 3.07 -5.90
C GLU A 135 1.64 1.70 -6.31
N ASP A 136 2.88 1.64 -6.80
CA ASP A 136 3.57 0.39 -7.15
C ASP A 136 3.67 -0.54 -5.94
N ALA A 137 4.17 -0.05 -4.81
CA ALA A 137 4.26 -0.81 -3.57
C ALA A 137 2.87 -1.30 -3.11
N ALA A 138 1.84 -0.45 -3.18
CA ALA A 138 0.48 -0.85 -2.83
C ALA A 138 -0.09 -1.94 -3.76
N CYS A 139 0.25 -1.91 -5.07
CA CYS A 139 -0.16 -2.95 -6.02
C CYS A 139 0.56 -4.28 -5.74
N LEU A 140 1.87 -4.24 -5.47
CA LEU A 140 2.64 -5.44 -5.11
C LEU A 140 2.13 -6.06 -3.80
N VAL A 141 1.88 -5.25 -2.77
CA VAL A 141 1.28 -5.71 -1.51
C VAL A 141 -0.09 -6.31 -1.73
N PHE A 142 -0.97 -5.71 -2.56
CA PHE A 142 -2.28 -6.28 -2.89
C PHE A 142 -2.15 -7.67 -3.49
N ILE A 143 -1.24 -7.85 -4.45
CA ILE A 143 -1.00 -9.16 -5.09
C ILE A 143 -0.48 -10.15 -4.05
N GLU A 144 0.47 -9.76 -3.19
CA GLU A 144 1.09 -10.65 -2.22
C GLU A 144 0.15 -11.05 -1.07
N THR A 145 -0.74 -10.14 -0.62
CA THR A 145 -1.49 -10.33 0.62
C THR A 145 -2.96 -10.63 0.43
N GLN A 146 -3.55 -10.25 -0.69
CA GLN A 146 -5.00 -10.28 -0.88
C GLN A 146 -5.45 -11.06 -2.12
N LEU A 147 -4.56 -11.42 -3.04
CA LEU A 147 -4.95 -12.10 -4.28
C LEU A 147 -5.71 -13.39 -4.01
N ALA A 148 -5.20 -14.25 -3.11
CA ALA A 148 -5.85 -15.51 -2.74
C ALA A 148 -7.28 -15.29 -2.22
N GLU A 149 -7.45 -14.35 -1.29
CA GLU A 149 -8.76 -14.03 -0.72
C GLU A 149 -9.74 -13.48 -1.77
N VAL A 150 -9.27 -12.57 -2.62
CA VAL A 150 -10.09 -11.97 -3.68
C VAL A 150 -10.49 -13.01 -4.72
N ALA A 151 -9.61 -13.96 -5.03
CA ALA A 151 -9.89 -15.07 -5.93
C ALA A 151 -11.03 -15.98 -5.45
N THR A 152 -11.26 -16.09 -4.14
CA THR A 152 -12.41 -16.84 -3.61
C THR A 152 -13.73 -16.08 -3.67
N LYS A 153 -13.70 -14.75 -3.86
CA LYS A 153 -14.88 -13.88 -3.78
C LYS A 153 -15.40 -13.40 -5.14
N LEU A 154 -14.55 -13.43 -6.17
CA LEU A 154 -14.89 -12.96 -7.50
C LEU A 154 -14.94 -14.13 -8.49
N ASP A 155 -15.81 -14.03 -9.49
CA ASP A 155 -15.72 -14.89 -10.66
C ASP A 155 -14.43 -14.62 -11.45
N HIS A 156 -14.05 -15.57 -12.31
CA HIS A 156 -12.78 -15.55 -13.03
C HIS A 156 -12.59 -14.31 -13.88
N ASP A 157 -13.59 -13.90 -14.66
CA ASP A 157 -13.50 -12.76 -15.57
C ASP A 157 -13.34 -11.44 -14.82
N HIS A 158 -14.08 -11.29 -13.72
CA HIS A 158 -14.00 -10.13 -12.86
C HIS A 158 -12.63 -10.04 -12.17
N LEU A 159 -12.10 -11.19 -11.72
CA LEU A 159 -10.77 -11.26 -11.12
C LEU A 159 -9.67 -10.85 -12.12
N LEU A 160 -9.70 -11.37 -13.35
CA LEU A 160 -8.78 -10.96 -14.40
C LEU A 160 -8.87 -9.46 -14.70
N ASP A 161 -10.08 -8.88 -14.73
CA ASP A 161 -10.28 -7.44 -14.93
C ASP A 161 -9.66 -6.62 -13.77
N VAL A 162 -9.79 -7.07 -12.53
CA VAL A 162 -9.14 -6.46 -11.37
C VAL A 162 -7.62 -6.49 -11.49
N LEU A 163 -7.04 -7.63 -11.87
CA LEU A 163 -5.59 -7.79 -12.04
C LEU A 163 -5.06 -6.93 -13.19
N ARG A 164 -5.72 -6.90 -14.35
CA ARG A 164 -5.38 -6.02 -15.47
C ARG A 164 -5.43 -4.54 -15.09
N LYS A 165 -6.44 -4.12 -14.34
CA LYS A 165 -6.55 -2.74 -13.82
C LYS A 165 -5.46 -2.42 -12.80
N THR A 166 -5.03 -3.39 -12.02
CA THR A 166 -3.92 -3.24 -11.09
C THR A 166 -2.61 -3.06 -11.86
N ALA A 167 -2.32 -3.94 -12.82
CA ALA A 167 -1.12 -3.87 -13.65
C ALA A 167 -0.99 -2.54 -14.43
N ARG A 168 -2.10 -2.02 -14.97
CA ARG A 168 -2.11 -0.72 -15.69
C ARG A 168 -1.69 0.49 -14.85
N LYS A 169 -1.66 0.37 -13.53
CA LYS A 169 -1.22 1.44 -12.63
C LYS A 169 0.24 1.29 -12.25
N MET A 170 0.81 0.11 -12.47
CA MET A 170 2.17 -0.22 -12.09
C MET A 170 3.17 0.29 -13.12
N SER A 171 4.30 0.76 -12.63
CA SER A 171 5.45 1.08 -13.47
C SER A 171 6.11 -0.19 -14.03
N PRO A 172 6.86 -0.10 -15.14
CA PRO A 172 7.60 -1.25 -15.68
C PRO A 172 8.54 -1.92 -14.65
N PRO A 173 9.30 -1.19 -13.80
CA PRO A 173 10.08 -1.79 -12.74
C PRO A 173 9.24 -2.60 -11.74
N ALA A 174 8.07 -2.11 -11.37
CA ALA A 174 7.19 -2.82 -10.43
C ALA A 174 6.58 -4.08 -11.07
N LEU A 175 6.20 -4.02 -12.35
CA LEU A 175 5.73 -5.19 -13.09
C LEU A 175 6.80 -6.29 -13.14
N ALA A 176 8.06 -5.93 -13.33
CA ALA A 176 9.18 -6.89 -13.33
C ALA A 176 9.41 -7.55 -11.96
N LEU A 177 8.90 -6.98 -10.88
CA LEU A 177 8.99 -7.56 -9.54
C LEU A 177 7.83 -8.52 -9.20
N VAL A 178 6.77 -8.58 -10.02
CA VAL A 178 5.62 -9.46 -9.77
C VAL A 178 6.05 -10.93 -9.67
N ASP A 179 6.99 -11.38 -10.48
CA ASP A 179 7.52 -12.74 -10.43
C ASP A 179 8.32 -13.06 -9.15
N ARG A 180 8.68 -12.05 -8.37
CA ARG A 180 9.37 -12.19 -7.09
C ARG A 180 8.43 -12.37 -5.90
N ILE A 181 7.13 -12.20 -6.11
CA ILE A 181 6.13 -12.41 -5.06
C ILE A 181 6.01 -13.92 -4.79
N PRO A 182 6.04 -14.36 -3.52
CA PRO A 182 5.92 -15.76 -3.16
C PRO A 182 4.46 -16.23 -3.26
N LEU A 183 4.00 -16.47 -4.49
CA LEU A 183 2.65 -16.93 -4.81
C LEU A 183 2.63 -18.44 -5.05
N ASP A 184 1.47 -19.05 -4.85
CA ASP A 184 1.23 -20.45 -5.22
C ASP A 184 0.99 -20.62 -6.74
N ALA A 185 0.85 -21.85 -7.20
CA ALA A 185 0.66 -22.15 -8.62
C ALA A 185 -0.66 -21.59 -9.20
N PRO A 186 -1.82 -21.68 -8.52
CA PRO A 186 -3.06 -21.05 -8.96
C PRO A 186 -2.96 -19.54 -9.10
N GLU A 187 -2.38 -18.85 -8.14
CA GLU A 187 -2.19 -17.39 -8.16
C GLU A 187 -1.28 -16.93 -9.31
N ARG A 188 -0.18 -17.68 -9.55
CA ARG A 188 0.72 -17.42 -10.69
C ARG A 188 -0.01 -17.60 -12.02
N ALA A 189 -0.84 -18.63 -12.16
CA ALA A 189 -1.63 -18.86 -13.37
C ALA A 189 -2.62 -17.70 -13.64
N LEU A 190 -3.26 -17.17 -12.60
CA LEU A 190 -4.16 -16.01 -12.69
C LEU A 190 -3.41 -14.76 -13.17
N LEU A 191 -2.23 -14.50 -12.61
CA LEU A 191 -1.41 -13.36 -13.03
C LEU A 191 -0.92 -13.52 -14.47
N ALA A 192 -0.46 -14.70 -14.88
CA ALA A 192 -0.05 -14.98 -16.25
C ALA A 192 -1.21 -14.74 -17.22
N ALA A 193 -2.43 -15.20 -16.91
CA ALA A 193 -3.62 -14.97 -17.73
C ALA A 193 -4.08 -13.50 -17.78
N ALA A 194 -3.72 -12.72 -16.76
CA ALA A 194 -4.08 -11.29 -16.72
C ALA A 194 -3.06 -10.40 -17.45
N LEU A 195 -1.78 -10.78 -17.43
CA LEU A 195 -0.65 -9.95 -17.91
C LEU A 195 -0.15 -10.37 -19.31
N GLY A 196 -0.41 -11.61 -19.74
CA GLY A 196 -0.11 -12.13 -21.09
C GLY A 196 -1.13 -11.69 -22.09
#